data_25a519b2d9fba12f7102d7322b5e8d6d
#
_entry.id   25a519b2d9fba12f7102d7322b5e8d6d
#
_cell.length_a   1.000
_cell.length_b   1.000
_cell.length_c   1.000
_cell.angle_alpha   90.00
_cell.angle_beta   90.00
_cell.angle_gamma   90.00
#
_symmetry.space_group_name_H-M   'P 1'
#
loop_
_entity.id
_entity.type
_entity.pdbx_description
1 polymer ?
#
loop_
_entity_poly.entity_id
_entity_poly.type
_entity_poly.pdbx_seq_one_letter_code
_entity_poly.pdbx_strand_id
1 'polypeptide(L)'
;NLYCKYAARVTAEMLDSQTYNLSSGEFKAVTDEFLALEAHAYRQFMTLPEELKDTYKELILFPVQAMANLYEMYYAVAMNHKLASEGDPRANEWADRVEYCFRYDAELCYDYNNNIADGKWNHLMDQTHIGYTSWDEPKGGNIMPEIIRVDVSAYKPGGYEYKEKGGVVVMEAERFAE
;
A
#
# COMPACT_ATOMS: atom_id res chain seq x y z
N ASN A 1 -19.91 3.24 -0.94
CA ASN A 1 -19.94 3.28 -2.42
C ASN A 1 -18.57 3.14 -3.07
N LEU A 2 -17.52 3.85 -2.63
CA LEU A 2 -16.17 3.73 -3.21
C LEU A 2 -15.56 2.35 -2.99
N TYR A 3 -15.62 1.83 -1.76
CA TYR A 3 -15.15 0.49 -1.44
C TYR A 3 -15.79 -0.57 -2.38
N CYS A 4 -17.11 -0.61 -2.46
CA CYS A 4 -17.81 -1.57 -3.31
C CYS A 4 -17.51 -1.39 -4.80
N LYS A 5 -17.30 -0.14 -5.25
CA LYS A 5 -16.96 0.15 -6.64
C LYS A 5 -15.63 -0.50 -7.06
N TYR A 6 -14.62 -0.41 -6.22
CA TYR A 6 -13.29 -0.92 -6.55
C TYR A 6 -13.16 -2.42 -6.24
N ALA A 7 -13.69 -2.88 -5.10
CA ALA A 7 -13.70 -4.30 -4.74
C ALA A 7 -14.51 -5.17 -5.73
N ALA A 8 -15.53 -4.59 -6.40
CA ALA A 8 -16.26 -5.28 -7.45
C ALA A 8 -15.52 -5.35 -8.79
N ARG A 9 -14.48 -4.53 -8.99
CA ARG A 9 -13.65 -4.58 -10.21
C ARG A 9 -12.58 -5.66 -10.13
N VAL A 10 -11.92 -5.73 -9.00
CA VAL A 10 -10.82 -6.67 -8.75
C VAL A 10 -10.95 -7.17 -7.30
N THR A 11 -10.96 -8.48 -7.13
CA THR A 11 -10.90 -9.08 -5.79
C THR A 11 -9.47 -8.96 -5.22
N ALA A 12 -9.34 -9.06 -3.91
CA ALA A 12 -8.06 -8.92 -3.23
C ALA A 12 -6.98 -9.86 -3.81
N GLU A 13 -7.36 -11.11 -4.09
CA GLU A 13 -6.47 -12.16 -4.59
C GLU A 13 -5.97 -11.91 -6.02
N MET A 14 -6.70 -11.11 -6.79
CA MET A 14 -6.41 -10.81 -8.21
C MET A 14 -5.75 -9.45 -8.40
N LEU A 15 -5.54 -8.71 -7.29
CA LEU A 15 -4.86 -7.42 -7.34
C LEU A 15 -3.36 -7.63 -7.53
N ASP A 16 -2.76 -6.84 -8.42
CA ASP A 16 -1.32 -6.84 -8.69
C ASP A 16 -0.81 -5.44 -9.05
N SER A 17 0.50 -5.32 -9.30
CA SER A 17 1.15 -4.06 -9.66
C SER A 17 0.78 -3.52 -11.06
N GLN A 18 0.04 -4.29 -11.86
CA GLN A 18 -0.39 -3.92 -13.22
C GLN A 18 -1.90 -3.75 -13.34
N THR A 19 -2.65 -3.96 -12.26
CA THR A 19 -4.12 -3.87 -12.24
C THR A 19 -4.64 -2.51 -12.69
N TYR A 20 -3.91 -1.44 -12.37
CA TYR A 20 -4.24 -0.07 -12.78
C TYR A 20 -3.07 0.58 -13.51
N ASN A 21 -3.39 1.54 -14.37
CA ASN A 21 -2.37 2.24 -15.14
C ASN A 21 -1.60 3.23 -14.26
N LEU A 22 -0.28 2.98 -14.11
CA LEU A 22 0.60 3.83 -13.32
C LEU A 22 0.88 5.17 -14.02
N SER A 23 1.10 5.16 -15.34
CA SER A 23 1.52 6.34 -16.08
C SER A 23 0.40 7.37 -16.28
N SER A 24 -0.87 6.94 -16.29
CA SER A 24 -2.01 7.85 -16.32
C SER A 24 -2.35 8.47 -14.96
N GLY A 25 -1.71 7.98 -13.88
CA GLY A 25 -2.03 8.35 -12.50
C GLY A 25 -3.27 7.62 -11.94
N GLU A 26 -3.89 6.71 -12.70
CA GLU A 26 -5.09 5.99 -12.25
C GLU A 26 -4.79 5.17 -10.98
N PHE A 27 -3.67 4.45 -10.94
CA PHE A 27 -3.33 3.65 -9.77
C PHE A 27 -3.18 4.51 -8.52
N LYS A 28 -2.46 5.64 -8.65
CA LYS A 28 -2.33 6.58 -7.54
C LYS A 28 -3.69 7.10 -7.06
N ALA A 29 -4.55 7.52 -7.98
CA ALA A 29 -5.86 8.07 -7.64
C ALA A 29 -6.73 7.06 -6.88
N VAL A 30 -6.77 5.80 -7.33
CA VAL A 30 -7.53 4.73 -6.64
C VAL A 30 -6.95 4.43 -5.25
N THR A 31 -5.62 4.38 -5.14
CA THR A 31 -4.94 4.17 -3.86
C THR A 31 -5.23 5.32 -2.89
N ASP A 32 -5.11 6.58 -3.34
CA ASP A 32 -5.40 7.76 -2.52
C ASP A 32 -6.86 7.76 -2.01
N GLU A 33 -7.83 7.32 -2.85
CA GLU A 33 -9.24 7.20 -2.44
C GLU A 33 -9.42 6.14 -1.33
N PHE A 34 -8.73 4.99 -1.40
CA PHE A 34 -8.77 3.98 -0.34
C PHE A 34 -8.12 4.46 0.95
N LEU A 35 -6.95 5.10 0.88
CA LEU A 35 -6.27 5.65 2.05
C LEU A 35 -7.11 6.76 2.72
N ALA A 36 -7.78 7.60 1.94
CA ALA A 36 -8.70 8.61 2.48
C ALA A 36 -9.91 7.97 3.16
N LEU A 37 -10.44 6.87 2.60
CA LEU A 37 -11.53 6.11 3.18
C LEU A 37 -11.12 5.45 4.49
N GLU A 38 -9.93 4.85 4.55
CA GLU A 38 -9.35 4.27 5.75
C GLU A 38 -9.20 5.33 6.85
N ALA A 39 -8.58 6.45 6.54
CA ALA A 39 -8.42 7.55 7.48
C ALA A 39 -9.79 8.06 8.02
N HIS A 40 -10.83 8.04 7.18
CA HIS A 40 -12.18 8.39 7.61
C HIS A 40 -12.77 7.33 8.55
N ALA A 41 -12.68 6.05 8.19
CA ALA A 41 -13.17 4.95 9.00
C ALA A 41 -12.45 4.91 10.37
N TYR A 42 -11.14 5.10 10.38
CA TYR A 42 -10.37 5.14 11.62
C TYR A 42 -10.77 6.32 12.54
N ARG A 43 -10.98 7.52 11.98
CA ARG A 43 -11.48 8.66 12.79
C ARG A 43 -12.85 8.37 13.41
N GLN A 44 -13.75 7.72 12.68
CA GLN A 44 -15.04 7.30 13.24
C GLN A 44 -14.84 6.29 14.36
N PHE A 45 -14.03 5.27 14.15
CA PHE A 45 -13.70 4.26 15.16
C PHE A 45 -13.24 4.90 16.48
N MET A 46 -12.38 5.90 16.41
CA MET A 46 -11.86 6.60 17.59
C MET A 46 -12.92 7.34 18.41
N THR A 47 -14.08 7.63 17.84
CA THR A 47 -15.20 8.32 18.51
C THR A 47 -16.27 7.37 19.03
N LEU A 48 -16.18 6.08 18.75
CA LEU A 48 -17.19 5.10 19.15
C LEU A 48 -17.06 4.72 20.62
N PRO A 49 -18.19 4.47 21.29
CA PRO A 49 -18.22 3.79 22.59
C PRO A 49 -17.54 2.42 22.51
N GLU A 50 -16.91 1.99 23.60
CA GLU A 50 -16.13 0.76 23.64
C GLU A 50 -16.93 -0.47 23.22
N GLU A 51 -18.18 -0.56 23.66
CA GLU A 51 -19.10 -1.65 23.34
C GLU A 51 -19.45 -1.82 21.85
N LEU A 52 -19.17 -0.81 21.02
CA LEU A 52 -19.39 -0.84 19.56
C LEU A 52 -18.12 -1.05 18.75
N LYS A 53 -16.96 -0.97 19.37
CA LYS A 53 -15.67 -1.00 18.66
C LYS A 53 -15.42 -2.31 17.94
N ASP A 54 -15.66 -3.44 18.58
CA ASP A 54 -15.46 -4.75 17.95
C ASP A 54 -16.36 -4.95 16.73
N THR A 55 -17.64 -4.59 16.88
CA THR A 55 -18.59 -4.66 15.75
C THR A 55 -18.16 -3.74 14.60
N TYR A 56 -17.68 -2.56 14.92
CA TYR A 56 -17.20 -1.63 13.89
C TYR A 56 -15.90 -2.11 13.24
N LYS A 57 -14.97 -2.66 14.02
CA LYS A 57 -13.76 -3.30 13.47
C LYS A 57 -14.12 -4.41 12.51
N GLU A 58 -14.98 -5.32 12.92
CA GLU A 58 -15.40 -6.47 12.12
C GLU A 58 -16.03 -6.06 10.79
N LEU A 59 -17.01 -5.15 10.84
CA LEU A 59 -17.86 -4.86 9.69
C LEU A 59 -17.37 -3.74 8.78
N ILE A 60 -16.57 -2.81 9.31
CA ILE A 60 -16.21 -1.58 8.61
C ILE A 60 -14.69 -1.37 8.57
N LEU A 61 -14.03 -1.33 9.74
CA LEU A 61 -12.64 -0.89 9.81
C LEU A 61 -11.70 -1.90 9.15
N PHE A 62 -11.77 -3.17 9.51
CA PHE A 62 -10.92 -4.21 8.93
C PHE A 62 -11.07 -4.34 7.41
N PRO A 63 -12.27 -4.47 6.82
CA PRO A 63 -12.39 -4.55 5.37
C PRO A 63 -11.80 -3.35 4.65
N VAL A 64 -11.95 -2.15 5.21
CA VAL A 64 -11.42 -0.93 4.62
C VAL A 64 -9.90 -0.89 4.75
N GLN A 65 -9.34 -1.21 5.92
CA GLN A 65 -7.89 -1.22 6.16
C GLN A 65 -7.19 -2.30 5.32
N ALA A 66 -7.74 -3.51 5.27
CA ALA A 66 -7.17 -4.60 4.47
C ALA A 66 -7.09 -4.22 2.99
N MET A 67 -8.17 -3.70 2.41
CA MET A 67 -8.15 -3.28 1.01
C MET A 67 -7.25 -2.07 0.77
N ALA A 68 -7.28 -1.05 1.63
CA ALA A 68 -6.41 0.12 1.51
C ALA A 68 -4.93 -0.29 1.53
N ASN A 69 -4.56 -1.18 2.45
CA ASN A 69 -3.20 -1.71 2.57
C ASN A 69 -2.76 -2.51 1.32
N LEU A 70 -3.61 -3.36 0.76
CA LEU A 70 -3.30 -4.10 -0.46
C LEU A 70 -3.12 -3.17 -1.67
N TYR A 71 -3.99 -2.18 -1.83
CA TYR A 71 -3.85 -1.19 -2.90
C TYR A 71 -2.56 -0.38 -2.76
N GLU A 72 -2.23 0.05 -1.54
CA GLU A 72 -0.98 0.75 -1.27
C GLU A 72 0.24 -0.14 -1.54
N MET A 73 0.21 -1.41 -1.11
CA MET A 73 1.29 -2.37 -1.36
C MET A 73 1.56 -2.56 -2.85
N TYR A 74 0.54 -2.84 -3.65
CA TYR A 74 0.73 -3.07 -5.08
C TYR A 74 1.04 -1.79 -5.87
N TYR A 75 0.54 -0.65 -5.42
CA TYR A 75 0.99 0.64 -5.93
C TYR A 75 2.49 0.86 -5.63
N ALA A 76 2.93 0.53 -4.41
CA ALA A 76 4.33 0.62 -4.02
C ALA A 76 5.21 -0.33 -4.85
N VAL A 77 4.75 -1.55 -5.17
CA VAL A 77 5.45 -2.46 -6.09
C VAL A 77 5.60 -1.83 -7.47
N ALA A 78 4.53 -1.26 -8.02
CA ALA A 78 4.55 -0.61 -9.33
C ALA A 78 5.54 0.57 -9.36
N MET A 79 5.56 1.39 -8.31
CA MET A 79 6.51 2.51 -8.15
C MET A 79 7.94 2.03 -7.96
N ASN A 80 8.16 0.99 -7.16
CA ASN A 80 9.47 0.38 -6.96
C ASN A 80 10.06 -0.10 -8.29
N HIS A 81 9.33 -0.90 -9.05
CA HIS A 81 9.78 -1.43 -10.33
C HIS A 81 10.05 -0.32 -11.35
N LYS A 82 9.18 0.68 -11.43
CA LYS A 82 9.38 1.84 -12.31
C LYS A 82 10.68 2.57 -11.97
N LEU A 83 10.85 2.99 -10.73
CA LEU A 83 12.01 3.78 -10.31
C LEU A 83 13.30 2.95 -10.37
N ALA A 84 13.25 1.66 -10.02
CA ALA A 84 14.39 0.77 -10.17
C ALA A 84 14.83 0.61 -11.62
N SER A 85 13.89 0.53 -12.57
CA SER A 85 14.22 0.50 -14.01
C SER A 85 14.88 1.79 -14.52
N GLU A 86 14.64 2.90 -13.84
CA GLU A 86 15.24 4.21 -14.10
C GLU A 86 16.57 4.40 -13.34
N GLY A 87 16.96 3.44 -12.48
CA GLY A 87 18.14 3.55 -11.61
C GLY A 87 17.95 4.59 -10.49
N ASP A 88 16.73 4.98 -10.19
CA ASP A 88 16.42 5.99 -9.18
C ASP A 88 16.45 5.39 -7.76
N PRO A 89 17.28 5.92 -6.84
CA PRO A 89 17.42 5.40 -5.47
C PRO A 89 16.12 5.47 -4.64
N ARG A 90 15.16 6.32 -5.00
CA ARG A 90 13.85 6.35 -4.39
C ARG A 90 13.10 5.02 -4.54
N ALA A 91 13.54 4.14 -5.45
CA ALA A 91 13.05 2.77 -5.52
C ALA A 91 13.16 2.04 -4.18
N ASN A 92 14.20 2.34 -3.38
CA ASN A 92 14.42 1.69 -2.09
C ASN A 92 13.36 2.07 -1.05
N GLU A 93 12.90 3.31 -1.04
CA GLU A 93 11.81 3.76 -0.17
C GLU A 93 10.51 3.03 -0.49
N TRP A 94 10.24 2.83 -1.76
CA TRP A 94 9.07 2.05 -2.19
C TRP A 94 9.21 0.57 -1.87
N ALA A 95 10.42 0.00 -1.93
CA ALA A 95 10.67 -1.36 -1.46
C ALA A 95 10.37 -1.49 0.04
N ASP A 96 10.84 -0.54 0.87
CA ASP A 96 10.53 -0.50 2.30
C ASP A 96 9.02 -0.39 2.55
N ARG A 97 8.30 0.35 1.69
CA ARG A 97 6.85 0.48 1.79
C ARG A 97 6.14 -0.84 1.48
N VAL A 98 6.59 -1.60 0.48
CA VAL A 98 6.06 -2.94 0.21
C VAL A 98 6.24 -3.87 1.41
N GLU A 99 7.45 -3.91 1.99
CA GLU A 99 7.74 -4.74 3.17
C GLU A 99 6.87 -4.34 4.37
N TYR A 100 6.67 -3.04 4.56
CA TYR A 100 5.77 -2.53 5.61
C TYR A 100 4.34 -3.01 5.41
N CYS A 101 3.77 -2.80 4.22
CA CYS A 101 2.40 -3.19 3.92
C CYS A 101 2.19 -4.71 4.04
N PHE A 102 3.16 -5.50 3.60
CA PHE A 102 3.11 -6.96 3.72
C PHE A 102 3.06 -7.43 5.18
N ARG A 103 3.86 -6.81 6.06
CA ARG A 103 3.80 -7.10 7.51
C ARG A 103 2.51 -6.61 8.14
N TYR A 104 2.06 -5.42 7.75
CA TYR A 104 0.83 -4.85 8.28
C TYR A 104 -0.40 -5.67 7.91
N ASP A 105 -0.42 -6.28 6.72
CA ASP A 105 -1.47 -7.24 6.33
C ASP A 105 -1.57 -8.40 7.31
N ALA A 106 -0.44 -9.00 7.67
CA ALA A 106 -0.40 -10.08 8.66
C ALA A 106 -0.87 -9.63 10.05
N GLU A 107 -0.54 -8.38 10.46
CA GLU A 107 -1.01 -7.80 11.72
C GLU A 107 -2.52 -7.59 11.71
N LEU A 108 -3.09 -7.10 10.61
CA LEU A 108 -4.54 -6.93 10.45
C LEU A 108 -5.28 -8.26 10.53
N CYS A 109 -4.80 -9.29 9.83
CA CYS A 109 -5.39 -10.63 9.86
C CYS A 109 -5.28 -11.26 11.26
N TYR A 110 -4.14 -11.06 11.93
CA TYR A 110 -3.96 -11.52 13.31
C TYR A 110 -4.93 -10.81 14.27
N ASP A 111 -5.08 -9.49 14.18
CA ASP A 111 -6.01 -8.73 15.02
C ASP A 111 -7.45 -9.20 14.82
N TYR A 112 -7.85 -9.42 13.57
CA TYR A 112 -9.19 -9.94 13.26
C TYR A 112 -9.42 -11.32 13.87
N ASN A 113 -8.49 -12.25 13.68
CA ASN A 113 -8.63 -13.63 14.12
C ASN A 113 -8.60 -13.78 15.65
N ASN A 114 -7.82 -12.93 16.34
CA ASN A 114 -7.47 -13.19 17.73
C ASN A 114 -8.01 -12.17 18.73
N ASN A 115 -8.26 -10.92 18.31
CA ASN A 115 -8.59 -9.85 19.22
C ASN A 115 -10.06 -9.38 19.11
N ILE A 116 -10.65 -9.42 17.91
CA ILE A 116 -12.05 -9.01 17.75
C ILE A 116 -12.97 -9.98 18.47
N ALA A 117 -13.82 -9.46 19.34
CA ALA A 117 -14.79 -10.23 20.14
C ALA A 117 -14.14 -11.43 20.88
N ASP A 118 -13.00 -11.16 21.55
CA ASP A 118 -12.21 -12.15 22.30
C ASP A 118 -11.78 -13.37 21.46
N GLY A 119 -11.46 -13.16 20.18
CA GLY A 119 -11.02 -14.22 19.27
C GLY A 119 -12.13 -15.12 18.74
N LYS A 120 -13.39 -14.66 18.78
CA LYS A 120 -14.54 -15.38 18.24
C LYS A 120 -14.37 -15.81 16.78
N TRP A 121 -13.62 -15.01 16.00
CA TRP A 121 -13.43 -15.20 14.57
C TRP A 121 -12.11 -15.86 14.21
N ASN A 122 -11.51 -16.59 15.15
CA ASN A 122 -10.25 -17.30 14.91
C ASN A 122 -10.33 -18.14 13.63
N HIS A 123 -9.27 -18.07 12.81
CA HIS A 123 -9.13 -18.72 11.50
C HIS A 123 -10.00 -18.15 10.36
N LEU A 124 -10.77 -17.09 10.57
CA LEU A 124 -11.62 -16.55 9.50
C LEU A 124 -10.78 -15.82 8.42
N MET A 125 -9.66 -15.20 8.81
CA MET A 125 -8.75 -14.48 7.92
C MET A 125 -7.44 -15.26 7.67
N ASP A 126 -7.50 -16.57 7.52
CA ASP A 126 -6.33 -17.41 7.26
C ASP A 126 -6.08 -17.64 5.77
N GLN A 127 -7.06 -17.32 4.92
CA GLN A 127 -6.93 -17.54 3.48
C GLN A 127 -5.79 -16.72 2.88
N THR A 128 -4.93 -17.38 2.11
CA THR A 128 -3.91 -16.72 1.32
C THR A 128 -4.53 -15.81 0.27
N HIS A 129 -4.05 -14.57 0.19
CA HIS A 129 -4.59 -13.56 -0.71
C HIS A 129 -3.50 -12.65 -1.34
N ILE A 130 -2.24 -12.76 -0.90
CA ILE A 130 -1.10 -12.10 -1.54
C ILE A 130 -0.25 -13.15 -2.24
N GLY A 131 0.05 -12.91 -3.53
CA GLY A 131 0.77 -13.89 -4.35
C GLY A 131 -0.06 -15.10 -4.73
N TYR A 132 -1.38 -14.98 -4.73
CA TYR A 132 -2.31 -16.02 -5.12
C TYR A 132 -2.22 -16.32 -6.61
N THR A 133 -1.93 -17.57 -6.97
CA THR A 133 -1.71 -17.98 -8.37
C THR A 133 -2.56 -19.16 -8.83
N SER A 134 -3.24 -19.84 -7.92
CA SER A 134 -4.05 -21.03 -8.22
C SER A 134 -5.18 -21.22 -7.23
N TRP A 135 -6.17 -22.05 -7.57
CA TRP A 135 -7.27 -22.43 -6.68
C TRP A 135 -6.83 -23.27 -5.48
N ASP A 136 -5.70 -23.96 -5.62
CA ASP A 136 -5.07 -24.62 -4.48
C ASP A 136 -4.39 -23.53 -3.64
N GLU A 137 -4.65 -23.51 -2.35
CA GLU A 137 -3.95 -22.61 -1.44
C GLU A 137 -2.45 -22.70 -1.66
N PRO A 138 -1.74 -21.58 -1.90
CA PRO A 138 -0.31 -21.60 -2.02
C PRO A 138 0.28 -22.28 -0.79
N LYS A 139 1.03 -23.34 -0.98
CA LYS A 139 1.72 -24.02 0.11
C LYS A 139 2.73 -23.04 0.72
N GLY A 140 2.40 -22.47 1.86
CA GLY A 140 3.28 -21.53 2.55
C GLY A 140 2.66 -20.17 2.90
N GLY A 141 1.39 -19.95 2.58
CA GLY A 141 0.67 -18.70 2.92
C GLY A 141 0.96 -17.55 1.94
N ASN A 142 0.77 -16.33 2.39
CA ASN A 142 1.01 -15.12 1.58
C ASN A 142 2.48 -15.03 1.14
N ILE A 143 2.68 -14.66 -0.11
CA ILE A 143 4.01 -14.49 -0.73
C ILE A 143 4.21 -13.00 -1.01
N MET A 144 5.24 -12.41 -0.40
CA MET A 144 5.57 -11.01 -0.65
C MET A 144 5.90 -10.78 -2.13
N PRO A 145 5.35 -9.73 -2.76
CA PRO A 145 5.73 -9.35 -4.12
C PRO A 145 7.23 -9.09 -4.26
N GLU A 146 7.75 -9.35 -5.45
CA GLU A 146 9.15 -9.04 -5.76
C GLU A 146 9.43 -7.54 -5.64
N ILE A 147 10.53 -7.20 -4.98
CA ILE A 147 11.04 -5.83 -4.86
C ILE A 147 12.46 -5.74 -5.42
N ILE A 148 12.79 -4.58 -5.97
CA ILE A 148 14.11 -4.32 -6.54
C ILE A 148 14.77 -3.21 -5.73
N ARG A 149 15.99 -3.48 -5.24
CA ARG A 149 16.79 -2.46 -4.55
C ARG A 149 17.90 -1.94 -5.47
N VAL A 150 18.01 -0.62 -5.53
CA VAL A 150 19.02 0.08 -6.32
C VAL A 150 20.23 0.36 -5.45
N ASP A 151 21.43 0.15 -6.01
CA ASP A 151 22.68 0.51 -5.33
C ASP A 151 22.85 2.03 -5.33
N VAL A 152 22.71 2.64 -4.17
CA VAL A 152 22.85 4.09 -3.98
C VAL A 152 24.31 4.57 -4.08
N SER A 153 25.30 3.69 -3.96
CA SER A 153 26.72 4.07 -4.01
C SER A 153 27.14 4.57 -5.39
N ALA A 154 26.46 4.16 -6.44
CA ALA A 154 26.69 4.58 -7.81
C ALA A 154 25.82 5.77 -8.25
N TYR A 155 24.82 6.14 -7.46
CA TYR A 155 23.91 7.23 -7.80
C TYR A 155 24.61 8.57 -7.65
N LYS A 156 24.78 9.24 -8.78
CA LYS A 156 25.12 10.66 -8.79
C LYS A 156 23.81 11.41 -9.01
N PRO A 157 23.30 12.17 -8.00
CA PRO A 157 22.19 13.07 -8.25
C PRO A 157 22.53 13.88 -9.50
N GLY A 158 21.65 13.90 -10.49
CA GLY A 158 21.85 14.71 -11.68
C GLY A 158 22.10 16.14 -11.21
N GLY A 159 23.34 16.60 -11.37
CA GLY A 159 23.71 17.94 -10.95
C GLY A 159 22.91 18.93 -11.80
N TYR A 160 21.88 19.50 -11.22
CA TYR A 160 21.24 20.66 -11.84
C TYR A 160 22.23 21.82 -11.73
N GLU A 161 22.83 22.17 -12.87
CA GLU A 161 23.56 23.45 -12.97
C GLU A 161 22.52 24.57 -12.86
N TYR A 162 22.44 25.17 -11.69
CA TYR A 162 21.65 26.39 -11.51
C TYR A 162 22.39 27.50 -12.24
N LYS A 163 21.83 27.96 -13.37
CA LYS A 163 22.43 29.07 -14.12
C LYS A 163 21.86 30.38 -13.60
N GLU A 164 22.77 31.22 -13.14
CA GLU A 164 22.44 32.61 -12.85
C GLU A 164 21.95 33.32 -14.11
N LYS A 165 20.82 33.99 -14.03
CA LYS A 165 20.31 34.86 -15.07
C LYS A 165 19.93 36.20 -14.45
N GLY A 166 20.73 37.24 -14.73
CA GLY A 166 20.46 38.57 -14.23
C GLY A 166 20.61 38.75 -12.72
N GLY A 167 21.55 38.04 -12.07
CA GLY A 167 21.79 38.12 -10.62
C GLY A 167 20.76 37.29 -9.78
N VAL A 168 19.93 36.48 -10.43
CA VAL A 168 18.95 35.65 -9.73
C VAL A 168 19.21 34.18 -10.04
N VAL A 169 19.31 33.38 -8.99
CA VAL A 169 19.29 31.92 -9.05
C VAL A 169 17.93 31.44 -8.53
N VAL A 170 17.13 30.84 -9.40
CA VAL A 170 15.82 30.24 -9.00
C VAL A 170 16.04 28.77 -8.69
N MET A 171 15.73 28.38 -7.46
CA MET A 171 15.73 27.00 -7.02
C MET A 171 14.30 26.59 -6.67
N GLU A 172 13.75 25.63 -7.42
CA GLU A 172 12.43 25.06 -7.12
C GLU A 172 12.54 24.11 -5.94
N ALA A 173 11.64 24.23 -4.96
CA ALA A 173 11.70 23.49 -3.68
C ALA A 173 11.69 21.95 -3.88
N GLU A 174 11.04 21.49 -4.95
CA GLU A 174 10.94 20.06 -5.27
C GLU A 174 12.28 19.44 -5.75
N ARG A 175 13.30 20.25 -5.93
CA ARG A 175 14.63 19.82 -6.42
C ARG A 175 15.71 19.79 -5.36
N PHE A 176 15.35 20.03 -4.10
CA PHE A 176 16.26 19.80 -2.98
C PHE A 176 16.25 18.31 -2.65
N ALA A 177 17.35 17.61 -2.89
CA ALA A 177 17.62 16.36 -2.23
C ALA A 177 18.02 16.68 -0.78
N GLU A 178 17.29 16.14 0.19
CA GLU A 178 17.73 16.11 1.60
C GLU A 178 18.93 15.19 1.75
#